data_f388fdebe8a3a49120d816af926644c6
#
_entry.id   f388fdebe8a3a49120d816af926644c6
#
_cell.length_a   1.000
_cell.length_b   1.000
_cell.length_c   1.000
_cell.angle_alpha   90.00
_cell.angle_beta   90.00
_cell.angle_gamma   90.00
#
_symmetry.space_group_name_H-M   'P 1'
#
loop_
_entity.id
_entity.type
_entity.pdbx_description
1 polymer ?
#
loop_
_entity_poly.entity_id
_entity_poly.type
_entity_poly.pdbx_seq_one_letter_code
_entity_poly.pdbx_strand_id
1 'polypeptide(L)'
;MSGRNVFRSILWILVALVFFAHVVGGWAYSNRIIDQAFTPNPGAAEVPRGDYQLSEVTYRSSLGEMDAWYLPSPGTTWVIHVHGLGATPAEPEPLFQTLQEAGYPQISIAYRNDANQPADPSGLYQYGVTEWEDLSGAVTFARDNGAREIVFSGYSSGASHVLSYVFRHNFDDIAGVIVDSANIDLGSTIDFWRSQENLPVIPMSIPPTVAWVAKFFTSLRIDVNWRSLDYIDKAERSLRVPVLAFHGTEDESIPISQSAALEEAQPELVDLVRVEGAGHVGSFETDFNGYTAAVLAFLQDVS
;
A
#
# COMPACT_ATOMS: atom_id res chain seq x y z
N MET A 1 14.36 -30.79 50.34
CA MET A 1 13.52 -29.77 49.69
C MET A 1 12.10 -30.32 49.59
N SER A 2 11.07 -29.58 50.02
CA SER A 2 9.69 -30.08 49.89
C SER A 2 9.33 -30.16 48.40
N GLY A 3 8.54 -31.17 47.97
CA GLY A 3 8.11 -31.34 46.57
C GLY A 3 7.47 -30.09 45.98
N ARG A 4 6.88 -29.23 46.82
CA ARG A 4 6.30 -27.94 46.47
C ARG A 4 7.35 -26.91 45.99
N ASN A 5 8.56 -26.93 46.54
CA ASN A 5 9.65 -26.03 46.13
C ASN A 5 10.26 -26.49 44.79
N VAL A 6 10.39 -27.80 44.59
CA VAL A 6 10.86 -28.37 43.31
C VAL A 6 9.89 -28.03 42.19
N PHE A 7 8.58 -28.22 42.40
CA PHE A 7 7.55 -27.86 41.43
C PHE A 7 7.58 -26.36 41.07
N ARG A 8 7.70 -25.48 42.08
CA ARG A 8 7.81 -24.02 41.84
C ARG A 8 9.06 -23.67 41.02
N SER A 9 10.19 -24.30 41.31
CA SER A 9 11.43 -24.06 40.55
C SER A 9 11.29 -24.50 39.09
N ILE A 10 10.69 -25.67 38.83
CA ILE A 10 10.43 -26.16 37.48
C ILE A 10 9.50 -25.20 36.73
N LEU A 11 8.41 -24.74 37.37
CA LEU A 11 7.48 -23.79 36.76
C LEU A 11 8.19 -22.49 36.38
N TRP A 12 9.04 -21.92 37.24
CA TRP A 12 9.77 -20.69 36.92
C TRP A 12 10.79 -20.87 35.80
N ILE A 13 11.43 -22.05 35.73
CA ILE A 13 12.34 -22.38 34.62
C ILE A 13 11.56 -22.44 33.30
N LEU A 14 10.38 -23.08 33.27
CA LEU A 14 9.53 -23.13 32.08
C LEU A 14 9.07 -21.76 31.66
N VAL A 15 8.63 -20.91 32.58
CA VAL A 15 8.25 -19.53 32.33
C VAL A 15 9.41 -18.73 31.71
N ALA A 16 10.62 -18.88 32.30
CA ALA A 16 11.81 -18.21 31.79
C ALA A 16 12.19 -18.69 30.37
N LEU A 17 12.07 -19.99 30.10
CA LEU A 17 12.34 -20.55 28.77
C LEU A 17 11.33 -20.05 27.72
N VAL A 18 10.04 -19.99 28.05
CA VAL A 18 9.00 -19.46 27.19
C VAL A 18 9.25 -17.98 26.94
N PHE A 19 9.55 -17.19 27.97
CA PHE A 19 9.88 -15.78 27.83
C PHE A 19 11.10 -15.57 26.91
N PHE A 20 12.18 -16.32 27.16
CA PHE A 20 13.37 -16.25 26.32
C PHE A 20 13.09 -16.61 24.86
N ALA A 21 12.30 -17.66 24.61
CA ALA A 21 11.90 -18.04 23.25
C ALA A 21 11.10 -16.93 22.55
N HIS A 22 10.22 -16.22 23.26
CA HIS A 22 9.48 -15.07 22.69
C HIS A 22 10.40 -13.89 22.40
N VAL A 23 11.37 -13.59 23.25
CA VAL A 23 12.33 -12.50 22.99
C VAL A 23 13.21 -12.83 21.80
N VAL A 24 13.78 -14.03 21.72
CA VAL A 24 14.63 -14.46 20.61
C VAL A 24 13.82 -14.57 19.30
N GLY A 25 12.64 -15.20 19.37
CA GLY A 25 11.74 -15.33 18.23
C GLY A 25 11.25 -13.98 17.73
N GLY A 26 10.86 -13.09 18.65
CA GLY A 26 10.44 -11.72 18.32
C GLY A 26 11.57 -10.89 17.70
N TRP A 27 12.79 -11.00 18.21
CA TRP A 27 13.95 -10.36 17.59
C TRP A 27 14.21 -10.88 16.17
N ALA A 28 14.21 -12.20 15.98
CA ALA A 28 14.41 -12.83 14.68
C ALA A 28 13.32 -12.42 13.67
N TYR A 29 12.06 -12.42 14.12
CA TYR A 29 10.94 -12.01 13.28
C TYR A 29 10.96 -10.49 12.99
N SER A 30 11.42 -9.66 13.92
CA SER A 30 11.67 -8.23 13.67
C SER A 30 12.69 -7.99 12.56
N ASN A 31 13.76 -8.80 12.45
CA ASN A 31 14.70 -8.71 11.32
C ASN A 31 13.96 -8.93 9.99
N ARG A 32 13.11 -9.96 9.96
CA ARG A 32 12.35 -10.30 8.76
C ARG A 32 11.34 -9.22 8.39
N ILE A 33 10.64 -8.65 9.37
CA ILE A 33 9.73 -7.52 9.15
C ILE A 33 10.48 -6.33 8.52
N ILE A 34 11.64 -5.97 9.07
CA ILE A 34 12.46 -4.85 8.56
C ILE A 34 12.91 -5.14 7.13
N ASP A 35 13.41 -6.33 6.88
CA ASP A 35 13.92 -6.73 5.58
C ASP A 35 12.83 -6.78 4.51
N GLN A 36 11.68 -7.38 4.81
CA GLN A 36 10.61 -7.59 3.83
C GLN A 36 9.69 -6.38 3.64
N ALA A 37 9.41 -5.64 4.72
CA ALA A 37 8.44 -4.55 4.66
C ALA A 37 9.09 -3.16 4.54
N PHE A 38 10.24 -2.94 5.15
CA PHE A 38 10.80 -1.59 5.25
C PHE A 38 12.06 -1.36 4.43
N THR A 39 12.83 -2.42 4.10
CA THR A 39 14.05 -2.24 3.31
C THR A 39 13.72 -2.06 1.84
N PRO A 40 14.17 -0.97 1.20
CA PRO A 40 13.92 -0.74 -0.21
C PRO A 40 14.49 -1.86 -1.07
N ASN A 41 13.63 -2.41 -1.90
CA ASN A 41 13.97 -3.37 -2.94
C ASN A 41 13.22 -2.95 -4.22
N PRO A 42 13.70 -1.87 -4.88
CA PRO A 42 13.02 -1.32 -6.05
C PRO A 42 13.00 -2.33 -7.19
N GLY A 43 11.88 -2.41 -7.88
CA GLY A 43 11.77 -3.12 -9.16
C GLY A 43 12.76 -2.55 -10.19
N ALA A 44 12.99 -3.28 -11.26
CA ALA A 44 13.75 -2.74 -12.38
C ALA A 44 12.98 -1.57 -12.99
N ALA A 45 13.69 -0.50 -13.40
CA ALA A 45 13.05 0.56 -14.16
C ALA A 45 12.53 0.00 -15.49
N GLU A 46 11.24 -0.03 -15.66
CA GLU A 46 10.56 -0.53 -16.85
C GLU A 46 9.88 0.60 -17.59
N VAL A 47 9.85 0.49 -18.91
CA VAL A 47 9.14 1.42 -19.80
C VAL A 47 7.79 0.81 -20.14
N PRO A 48 6.68 1.49 -19.88
CA PRO A 48 5.36 1.02 -20.28
C PRO A 48 5.31 0.78 -21.80
N ARG A 49 4.62 -0.29 -22.22
CA ARG A 49 4.52 -0.70 -23.62
C ARG A 49 3.08 -0.91 -24.02
N GLY A 50 2.66 -0.28 -25.12
CA GLY A 50 1.30 -0.42 -25.64
C GLY A 50 1.05 0.51 -26.82
N ASP A 51 -0.13 0.40 -27.42
CA ASP A 51 -0.58 1.26 -28.50
C ASP A 51 -1.18 2.57 -27.97
N TYR A 52 -0.41 3.30 -27.14
CA TYR A 52 -0.81 4.59 -26.56
C TYR A 52 0.33 5.60 -26.67
N GLN A 53 -0.03 6.88 -26.58
CA GLN A 53 0.96 7.95 -26.55
C GLN A 53 1.54 8.06 -25.14
N LEU A 54 2.85 8.06 -25.04
CA LEU A 54 3.61 8.10 -23.80
C LEU A 54 4.77 9.08 -23.93
N SER A 55 5.06 9.81 -22.87
CA SER A 55 6.23 10.67 -22.74
C SER A 55 6.87 10.48 -21.37
N GLU A 56 8.20 10.33 -21.36
CA GLU A 56 8.97 10.44 -20.14
C GLU A 56 9.00 11.90 -19.68
N VAL A 57 8.68 12.14 -18.43
CA VAL A 57 8.66 13.47 -17.81
C VAL A 57 9.26 13.40 -16.42
N THR A 58 9.59 14.56 -15.86
CA THR A 58 9.93 14.66 -14.44
C THR A 58 8.94 15.57 -13.73
N TYR A 59 8.75 15.30 -12.45
CA TYR A 59 7.99 16.16 -11.55
C TYR A 59 8.80 16.46 -10.30
N ARG A 60 8.52 17.59 -9.65
CA ARG A 60 9.32 18.04 -8.52
C ARG A 60 8.73 17.59 -7.20
N SER A 61 9.45 16.73 -6.47
CA SER A 61 9.19 16.33 -5.09
C SER A 61 9.99 17.18 -4.09
N SER A 62 9.75 16.97 -2.81
CA SER A 62 10.56 17.54 -1.72
C SER A 62 12.03 17.07 -1.73
N LEU A 63 12.30 15.90 -2.31
CA LEU A 63 13.65 15.33 -2.42
C LEU A 63 14.37 15.66 -3.73
N GLY A 64 13.69 16.26 -4.69
CA GLY A 64 14.28 16.62 -6.00
C GLY A 64 13.36 16.25 -7.15
N GLU A 65 13.94 16.11 -8.34
CA GLU A 65 13.22 15.64 -9.53
C GLU A 65 12.98 14.14 -9.41
N MET A 66 11.76 13.72 -9.77
CA MET A 66 11.30 12.32 -9.83
C MET A 66 10.85 12.01 -11.24
N ASP A 67 11.12 10.80 -11.70
CA ASP A 67 10.69 10.34 -13.04
C ASP A 67 9.20 9.96 -13.03
N ALA A 68 8.54 10.15 -14.17
CA ALA A 68 7.17 9.72 -14.39
C ALA A 68 6.89 9.48 -15.86
N TRP A 69 5.82 8.72 -16.14
CA TRP A 69 5.27 8.52 -17.47
C TRP A 69 4.00 9.33 -17.62
N TYR A 70 3.98 10.25 -18.56
CA TYR A 70 2.83 11.06 -18.92
C TYR A 70 2.13 10.52 -20.15
N LEU A 71 0.83 10.28 -20.06
CA LEU A 71 -0.03 9.84 -21.13
C LEU A 71 -1.03 10.98 -21.45
N PRO A 72 -0.78 11.77 -22.52
CA PRO A 72 -1.63 12.90 -22.86
C PRO A 72 -3.00 12.45 -23.32
N SER A 73 -4.01 13.24 -22.97
CA SER A 73 -5.39 13.09 -23.43
C SER A 73 -6.13 14.43 -23.32
N PRO A 74 -7.26 14.66 -24.01
CA PRO A 74 -7.89 15.97 -24.04
C PRO A 74 -8.69 16.36 -22.80
N GLY A 75 -8.95 15.43 -21.87
CA GLY A 75 -9.74 15.66 -20.66
C GLY A 75 -9.07 16.56 -19.63
N THR A 76 -9.83 16.97 -18.64
CA THR A 76 -9.34 17.78 -17.50
C THR A 76 -9.40 17.03 -16.17
N THR A 77 -10.00 15.86 -16.12
CA THR A 77 -9.91 14.92 -15.01
C THR A 77 -8.71 14.02 -15.25
N TRP A 78 -7.70 14.12 -14.39
CA TRP A 78 -6.44 13.40 -14.52
C TRP A 78 -6.39 12.20 -13.60
N VAL A 79 -5.77 11.13 -14.05
CA VAL A 79 -5.49 9.95 -13.21
C VAL A 79 -4.01 9.91 -12.84
N ILE A 80 -3.70 9.88 -11.55
CA ILE A 80 -2.34 9.72 -11.02
C ILE A 80 -2.19 8.29 -10.50
N HIS A 81 -1.37 7.48 -11.20
CA HIS A 81 -1.09 6.10 -10.82
C HIS A 81 0.08 6.01 -9.86
N VAL A 82 -0.11 5.24 -8.77
CA VAL A 82 0.87 5.03 -7.70
C VAL A 82 1.03 3.53 -7.47
N HIS A 83 2.12 2.98 -7.97
CA HIS A 83 2.40 1.54 -7.89
C HIS A 83 2.70 1.04 -6.47
N GLY A 84 2.74 -0.27 -6.29
CA GLY A 84 3.06 -0.93 -5.03
C GLY A 84 4.55 -1.11 -4.78
N LEU A 85 4.88 -1.67 -3.64
CA LEU A 85 6.24 -1.99 -3.23
C LEU A 85 6.91 -2.96 -4.21
N GLY A 86 8.09 -2.61 -4.71
CA GLY A 86 8.84 -3.43 -5.65
C GLY A 86 8.29 -3.49 -7.07
N ALA A 87 7.16 -2.81 -7.34
CA ALA A 87 6.61 -2.61 -8.66
C ALA A 87 7.25 -1.38 -9.35
N THR A 88 6.75 -1.00 -10.50
CA THR A 88 7.28 0.10 -11.30
C THR A 88 6.16 1.00 -11.84
N PRO A 89 6.46 2.23 -12.25
CA PRO A 89 5.47 3.10 -12.91
C PRO A 89 4.93 2.56 -14.23
N ALA A 90 5.45 1.44 -14.74
CA ALA A 90 4.93 0.80 -15.95
C ALA A 90 3.59 0.06 -15.70
N GLU A 91 3.22 -0.18 -14.46
CA GLU A 91 1.97 -0.85 -14.08
C GLU A 91 0.86 0.16 -13.74
N PRO A 92 -0.38 -0.11 -14.13
CA PRO A 92 -0.93 -1.21 -14.94
C PRO A 92 -1.03 -0.85 -16.44
N GLU A 93 -0.15 -1.38 -17.26
CA GLU A 93 -0.08 -1.06 -18.70
C GLU A 93 -1.42 -1.12 -19.47
N PRO A 94 -2.24 -2.18 -19.34
CA PRO A 94 -3.47 -2.25 -20.16
C PRO A 94 -4.52 -1.20 -19.77
N LEU A 95 -4.55 -0.75 -18.51
CA LEU A 95 -5.46 0.32 -18.09
C LEU A 95 -5.07 1.66 -18.71
N PHE A 96 -3.77 1.90 -18.95
CA PHE A 96 -3.28 3.12 -19.58
C PHE A 96 -3.93 3.38 -20.94
N GLN A 97 -3.97 2.37 -21.81
CA GLN A 97 -4.60 2.48 -23.11
C GLN A 97 -6.10 2.81 -22.99
N THR A 98 -6.81 2.04 -22.17
CA THR A 98 -8.24 2.22 -21.96
C THR A 98 -8.60 3.62 -21.49
N LEU A 99 -7.88 4.15 -20.52
CA LEU A 99 -8.13 5.49 -19.99
C LEU A 99 -7.74 6.59 -20.99
N GLN A 100 -6.65 6.41 -21.75
CA GLN A 100 -6.27 7.35 -22.78
C GLN A 100 -7.30 7.42 -23.91
N GLU A 101 -7.82 6.27 -24.38
CA GLU A 101 -8.88 6.17 -25.37
C GLU A 101 -10.20 6.79 -24.85
N ALA A 102 -10.47 6.69 -23.55
CA ALA A 102 -11.62 7.31 -22.90
C ALA A 102 -11.46 8.82 -22.67
N GLY A 103 -10.28 9.38 -22.93
CA GLY A 103 -10.03 10.82 -22.86
C GLY A 103 -9.45 11.32 -21.54
N TYR A 104 -8.99 10.44 -20.63
CA TYR A 104 -8.40 10.82 -19.37
C TYR A 104 -6.88 10.96 -19.48
N PRO A 105 -6.31 12.16 -19.25
CA PRO A 105 -4.86 12.33 -19.11
C PRO A 105 -4.37 11.58 -17.88
N GLN A 106 -3.16 10.99 -17.97
CA GLN A 106 -2.63 10.18 -16.89
C GLN A 106 -1.17 10.54 -16.63
N ILE A 107 -0.76 10.39 -15.39
CA ILE A 107 0.63 10.35 -15.00
C ILE A 107 0.88 9.14 -14.09
N SER A 108 1.82 8.27 -14.45
CA SER A 108 2.28 7.18 -13.60
C SER A 108 3.63 7.54 -13.01
N ILE A 109 3.69 7.63 -11.70
CA ILE A 109 4.83 8.21 -10.99
C ILE A 109 5.76 7.16 -10.42
N ALA A 110 7.08 7.39 -10.56
CA ALA A 110 8.04 6.87 -9.60
C ALA A 110 8.04 7.77 -8.36
N TYR A 111 8.40 7.24 -7.23
CA TYR A 111 8.50 7.98 -5.97
C TYR A 111 9.78 7.59 -5.22
N ARG A 112 10.02 8.19 -4.05
CA ARG A 112 11.23 7.93 -3.26
C ARG A 112 11.49 6.45 -3.06
N ASN A 113 12.76 6.05 -3.07
CA ASN A 113 13.27 4.69 -2.96
C ASN A 113 13.07 3.80 -4.20
N ASP A 114 12.41 4.26 -5.27
CA ASP A 114 12.36 3.51 -6.51
C ASP A 114 13.72 3.51 -7.24
N ALA A 115 13.85 2.63 -8.24
CA ALA A 115 15.08 2.56 -9.03
C ALA A 115 15.41 3.91 -9.68
N ASN A 116 16.61 4.37 -9.46
CA ASN A 116 17.14 5.66 -9.93
C ASN A 116 16.48 6.91 -9.32
N GLN A 117 15.60 6.76 -8.32
CA GLN A 117 15.00 7.89 -7.63
C GLN A 117 15.75 8.27 -6.35
N PRO A 118 15.59 9.51 -5.85
CA PRO A 118 16.10 9.88 -4.54
C PRO A 118 15.61 8.96 -3.43
N ALA A 119 16.53 8.57 -2.55
CA ALA A 119 16.16 7.75 -1.39
C ALA A 119 15.49 8.59 -0.29
N ASP A 120 14.54 7.99 0.43
CA ASP A 120 14.05 8.58 1.67
C ASP A 120 15.22 8.77 2.66
N PRO A 121 15.28 9.88 3.40
CA PRO A 121 16.36 10.13 4.37
C PRO A 121 16.52 9.07 5.45
N SER A 122 15.46 8.31 5.76
CA SER A 122 15.51 7.16 6.67
C SER A 122 16.18 5.93 6.04
N GLY A 123 16.27 5.88 4.71
CA GLY A 123 16.67 4.69 3.94
C GLY A 123 15.64 3.57 3.96
N LEU A 124 14.38 3.85 4.31
CA LEU A 124 13.33 2.86 4.48
C LEU A 124 12.06 3.27 3.73
N TYR A 125 11.23 2.30 3.37
CA TYR A 125 9.85 2.55 2.98
C TYR A 125 9.02 3.01 4.18
N GLN A 126 8.18 4.04 4.00
CA GLN A 126 7.42 4.69 5.06
C GLN A 126 5.89 4.54 4.91
N TYR A 127 5.43 3.80 3.89
CA TYR A 127 4.01 3.48 3.65
C TYR A 127 3.08 4.72 3.70
N GLY A 128 3.50 5.80 3.07
CA GLY A 128 2.74 7.04 2.97
C GLY A 128 3.07 8.06 4.07
N VAL A 129 3.90 7.74 5.07
CA VAL A 129 4.29 8.73 6.10
C VAL A 129 5.11 9.86 5.50
N THR A 130 5.93 9.57 4.50
CA THR A 130 6.75 10.55 3.76
C THR A 130 6.45 10.58 2.26
N GLU A 131 6.02 9.47 1.66
CA GLU A 131 5.76 9.36 0.21
C GLU A 131 4.63 10.30 -0.27
N TRP A 132 3.71 10.73 0.62
CA TRP A 132 2.69 11.71 0.27
C TRP A 132 3.26 13.03 -0.28
N GLU A 133 4.51 13.38 0.07
CA GLU A 133 5.19 14.57 -0.45
C GLU A 133 5.51 14.45 -1.94
N ASP A 134 5.80 13.22 -2.40
CA ASP A 134 6.05 12.94 -3.81
C ASP A 134 4.73 13.06 -4.59
N LEU A 135 3.62 12.56 -4.02
CA LEU A 135 2.30 12.75 -4.61
C LEU A 135 1.92 14.23 -4.70
N SER A 136 2.32 15.06 -3.74
CA SER A 136 2.13 16.53 -3.82
C SER A 136 2.80 17.14 -5.04
N GLY A 137 3.97 16.64 -5.39
CA GLY A 137 4.68 17.04 -6.61
C GLY A 137 3.95 16.63 -7.87
N ALA A 138 3.47 15.39 -7.93
CA ALA A 138 2.70 14.87 -9.06
C ALA A 138 1.37 15.63 -9.26
N VAL A 139 0.68 15.96 -8.16
CA VAL A 139 -0.54 16.80 -8.20
C VAL A 139 -0.21 18.19 -8.75
N THR A 140 0.89 18.79 -8.32
CA THR A 140 1.34 20.09 -8.85
C THR A 140 1.62 19.99 -10.35
N PHE A 141 2.31 18.96 -10.81
CA PHE A 141 2.56 18.71 -12.21
C PHE A 141 1.24 18.59 -13.00
N ALA A 142 0.29 17.80 -12.51
CA ALA A 142 -1.01 17.63 -13.17
C ALA A 142 -1.76 18.98 -13.30
N ARG A 143 -1.81 19.78 -12.23
CA ARG A 143 -2.44 21.10 -12.22
C ARG A 143 -1.78 22.07 -13.21
N ASP A 144 -0.46 22.11 -13.24
CA ASP A 144 0.32 22.98 -14.16
C ASP A 144 0.11 22.57 -15.62
N ASN A 145 -0.30 21.31 -15.87
CA ASN A 145 -0.61 20.78 -17.20
C ASN A 145 -2.11 20.70 -17.50
N GLY A 146 -2.96 21.34 -16.70
CA GLY A 146 -4.36 21.56 -17.00
C GLY A 146 -5.36 20.67 -16.29
N ALA A 147 -4.93 19.89 -15.28
CA ALA A 147 -5.88 19.16 -14.44
C ALA A 147 -6.78 20.12 -13.67
N ARG A 148 -8.08 19.87 -13.70
CA ARG A 148 -9.09 20.54 -12.86
C ARG A 148 -9.55 19.62 -11.75
N GLU A 149 -9.55 18.33 -12.04
CA GLU A 149 -9.91 17.27 -11.13
C GLU A 149 -8.87 16.16 -11.19
N ILE A 150 -8.59 15.52 -10.08
CA ILE A 150 -7.60 14.48 -9.94
C ILE A 150 -8.23 13.26 -9.28
N VAL A 151 -8.04 12.11 -9.89
CA VAL A 151 -8.34 10.81 -9.32
C VAL A 151 -7.02 10.08 -9.11
N PHE A 152 -6.77 9.59 -7.90
CA PHE A 152 -5.65 8.73 -7.65
C PHE A 152 -5.99 7.27 -7.94
N SER A 153 -5.01 6.52 -8.45
CA SER A 153 -5.09 5.07 -8.62
C SER A 153 -3.90 4.42 -7.91
N GLY A 154 -4.15 3.79 -6.76
CA GLY A 154 -3.11 3.23 -5.90
C GLY A 154 -3.17 1.72 -5.79
N TYR A 155 -2.03 1.05 -5.92
CA TYR A 155 -1.91 -0.41 -5.91
C TYR A 155 -1.12 -0.86 -4.68
N SER A 156 -1.62 -1.85 -3.92
CA SER A 156 -0.92 -2.40 -2.75
C SER A 156 -0.48 -1.30 -1.76
N SER A 157 0.81 -1.12 -1.52
CA SER A 157 1.35 -0.04 -0.68
C SER A 157 1.14 1.37 -1.29
N GLY A 158 1.01 1.49 -2.61
CA GLY A 158 0.64 2.76 -3.27
C GLY A 158 -0.71 3.30 -2.78
N ALA A 159 -1.63 2.43 -2.40
CA ALA A 159 -2.88 2.83 -1.75
C ALA A 159 -2.64 3.54 -0.41
N SER A 160 -1.65 3.09 0.40
CA SER A 160 -1.25 3.78 1.63
C SER A 160 -0.74 5.19 1.35
N HIS A 161 0.05 5.36 0.29
CA HIS A 161 0.58 6.66 -0.13
C HIS A 161 -0.54 7.62 -0.52
N VAL A 162 -1.49 7.14 -1.33
CA VAL A 162 -2.68 7.88 -1.75
C VAL A 162 -3.55 8.27 -0.58
N LEU A 163 -3.92 7.33 0.29
CA LEU A 163 -4.75 7.61 1.45
C LEU A 163 -4.06 8.57 2.41
N SER A 164 -2.73 8.43 2.60
CA SER A 164 -1.97 9.38 3.41
C SER A 164 -2.04 10.80 2.85
N TYR A 165 -1.95 10.94 1.53
CA TYR A 165 -2.11 12.24 0.87
C TYR A 165 -3.50 12.80 1.08
N VAL A 166 -4.55 12.02 0.80
CA VAL A 166 -5.96 12.44 0.93
C VAL A 166 -6.32 12.83 2.36
N PHE A 167 -5.81 12.12 3.38
CA PHE A 167 -6.10 12.45 4.78
C PHE A 167 -5.34 13.68 5.31
N ARG A 168 -4.26 14.08 4.65
CA ARG A 168 -3.47 15.27 5.03
C ARG A 168 -3.95 16.54 4.35
N HIS A 169 -4.60 16.39 3.21
CA HIS A 169 -4.98 17.49 2.35
C HIS A 169 -6.48 17.46 2.08
N ASN A 170 -7.12 18.58 2.27
CA ASN A 170 -8.54 18.77 1.97
C ASN A 170 -8.65 19.65 0.71
N PHE A 171 -8.27 19.09 -0.43
CA PHE A 171 -8.35 19.79 -1.71
C PHE A 171 -9.66 19.46 -2.42
N ASP A 172 -10.36 20.51 -2.87
CA ASP A 172 -11.63 20.36 -3.59
C ASP A 172 -11.46 19.75 -5.00
N ASP A 173 -10.22 19.67 -5.50
CA ASP A 173 -9.88 19.13 -6.81
C ASP A 173 -9.46 17.64 -6.78
N ILE A 174 -9.44 17.00 -5.62
CA ILE A 174 -9.31 15.54 -5.53
C ILE A 174 -10.71 14.94 -5.61
N ALA A 175 -11.05 14.46 -6.81
CA ALA A 175 -12.39 13.98 -7.12
C ALA A 175 -12.67 12.57 -6.61
N GLY A 176 -11.65 11.70 -6.51
CA GLY A 176 -11.83 10.33 -6.05
C GLY A 176 -10.54 9.54 -5.94
N VAL A 177 -10.66 8.31 -5.45
CA VAL A 177 -9.57 7.36 -5.28
C VAL A 177 -9.98 5.99 -5.81
N ILE A 178 -9.11 5.35 -6.57
CA ILE A 178 -9.22 3.95 -6.99
C ILE A 178 -8.09 3.19 -6.29
N VAL A 179 -8.38 2.06 -5.68
CA VAL A 179 -7.35 1.21 -5.07
C VAL A 179 -7.54 -0.26 -5.44
N ASP A 180 -6.46 -0.99 -5.59
CA ASP A 180 -6.47 -2.45 -5.75
C ASP A 180 -5.54 -3.10 -4.73
N SER A 181 -6.06 -4.10 -4.01
CA SER A 181 -5.32 -4.85 -2.98
C SER A 181 -4.66 -3.94 -1.93
N ALA A 182 -5.39 -2.94 -1.45
CA ALA A 182 -4.87 -1.86 -0.64
C ALA A 182 -4.25 -2.33 0.67
N ASN A 183 -2.95 -2.03 0.88
CA ASN A 183 -2.27 -2.23 2.15
C ASN A 183 -2.45 -1.00 3.05
N ILE A 184 -3.53 -0.97 3.80
CA ILE A 184 -3.97 0.19 4.58
C ILE A 184 -3.85 0.04 6.09
N ASP A 185 -3.47 -1.14 6.56
CA ASP A 185 -3.00 -1.40 7.93
C ASP A 185 -1.83 -2.39 7.88
N LEU A 186 -0.62 -1.84 7.89
CA LEU A 186 0.60 -2.66 7.84
C LEU A 186 0.72 -3.57 9.07
N GLY A 187 0.21 -3.15 10.22
CA GLY A 187 0.21 -3.97 11.42
C GLY A 187 -0.60 -5.25 11.23
N SER A 188 -1.78 -5.16 10.64
CA SER A 188 -2.62 -6.31 10.28
C SER A 188 -2.00 -7.15 9.17
N THR A 189 -1.35 -6.53 8.18
CA THR A 189 -0.59 -7.25 7.15
C THR A 189 0.50 -8.13 7.75
N ILE A 190 1.30 -7.62 8.70
CA ILE A 190 2.30 -8.40 9.41
C ILE A 190 1.68 -9.57 10.21
N ASP A 191 0.52 -9.35 10.82
CA ASP A 191 -0.20 -10.40 11.53
C ASP A 191 -0.76 -11.47 10.58
N PHE A 192 -1.16 -11.08 9.37
CA PHE A 192 -1.59 -11.99 8.32
C PHE A 192 -0.42 -12.84 7.82
N TRP A 193 0.71 -12.25 7.48
CA TRP A 193 1.91 -12.97 7.01
C TRP A 193 2.38 -14.00 8.05
N ARG A 194 2.49 -13.61 9.35
CA ARG A 194 2.86 -14.57 10.40
C ARG A 194 1.91 -15.76 10.49
N SER A 195 0.61 -15.57 10.16
CA SER A 195 -0.38 -16.65 10.25
C SER A 195 -0.18 -17.72 9.18
N GLN A 196 0.45 -17.34 8.07
CA GLN A 196 0.77 -18.23 6.95
C GLN A 196 2.14 -18.91 7.11
N GLU A 197 3.00 -18.38 7.99
CA GLU A 197 4.34 -18.89 8.20
C GLU A 197 4.40 -19.93 9.32
N ASN A 198 5.06 -21.06 9.05
CA ASN A 198 5.30 -22.09 10.05
C ASN A 198 6.64 -21.89 10.78
N LEU A 199 6.68 -22.27 12.05
CA LEU A 199 7.92 -22.36 12.80
C LEU A 199 8.84 -23.41 12.17
N PRO A 200 10.19 -23.22 12.16
CA PRO A 200 11.12 -24.07 11.43
C PRO A 200 11.09 -25.56 11.80
N VAL A 201 10.62 -25.91 12.99
CA VAL A 201 10.68 -27.27 13.54
C VAL A 201 9.29 -27.84 13.89
N ILE A 202 8.29 -26.99 14.01
CA ILE A 202 6.95 -27.36 14.46
C ILE A 202 5.95 -26.88 13.41
N PRO A 203 5.04 -27.73 12.89
CA PRO A 203 4.01 -27.31 11.94
C PRO A 203 2.92 -26.47 12.65
N MET A 204 3.29 -25.31 13.10
CA MET A 204 2.46 -24.33 13.78
C MET A 204 2.87 -22.93 13.31
N SER A 205 1.89 -22.10 13.03
CA SER A 205 2.16 -20.70 12.66
C SER A 205 2.86 -19.93 13.79
N ILE A 206 3.56 -18.86 13.42
CA ILE A 206 4.23 -17.98 14.39
C ILE A 206 3.17 -17.46 15.39
N PRO A 207 3.35 -17.63 16.72
CA PRO A 207 2.38 -17.17 17.71
C PRO A 207 2.15 -15.66 17.65
N PRO A 208 0.90 -15.16 17.85
CA PRO A 208 0.61 -13.73 17.89
C PRO A 208 1.47 -12.93 18.87
N THR A 209 1.82 -13.56 20.01
CA THR A 209 2.67 -12.95 21.03
C THR A 209 4.10 -12.74 20.55
N VAL A 210 4.63 -13.59 19.68
CA VAL A 210 5.94 -13.42 19.05
C VAL A 210 5.89 -12.24 18.06
N ALA A 211 4.82 -12.13 17.27
CA ALA A 211 4.65 -11.00 16.35
C ALA A 211 4.50 -9.67 17.12
N TRP A 212 3.79 -9.66 18.24
CA TRP A 212 3.70 -8.47 19.09
C TRP A 212 5.08 -8.04 19.61
N VAL A 213 5.91 -8.98 20.10
CA VAL A 213 7.30 -8.72 20.52
C VAL A 213 8.15 -8.25 19.33
N ALA A 214 7.95 -8.84 18.13
CA ALA A 214 8.65 -8.43 16.93
C ALA A 214 8.31 -7.00 16.51
N LYS A 215 7.03 -6.62 16.51
CA LYS A 215 6.60 -5.24 16.23
C LYS A 215 7.21 -4.26 17.23
N PHE A 216 7.27 -4.61 18.51
CA PHE A 216 7.94 -3.80 19.52
C PHE A 216 9.43 -3.61 19.21
N PHE A 217 10.16 -4.68 18.85
CA PHE A 217 11.56 -4.56 18.45
C PHE A 217 11.74 -3.77 17.16
N THR A 218 10.85 -3.93 16.20
CA THR A 218 10.86 -3.14 14.97
C THR A 218 10.72 -1.65 15.28
N SER A 219 9.77 -1.28 16.15
CA SER A 219 9.61 0.13 16.59
C SER A 219 10.87 0.68 17.25
N LEU A 220 11.55 -0.11 18.09
CA LEU A 220 12.80 0.33 18.76
C LEU A 220 13.99 0.50 17.81
N ARG A 221 13.99 -0.22 16.69
CA ARG A 221 15.15 -0.28 15.77
C ARG A 221 15.08 0.70 14.64
N ILE A 222 13.87 0.96 14.14
CA ILE A 222 13.66 1.83 12.98
C ILE A 222 12.62 2.92 13.23
N ASP A 223 12.27 3.15 14.51
CA ASP A 223 11.35 4.22 14.96
C ASP A 223 9.96 4.20 14.29
N VAL A 224 9.47 3.00 13.93
CA VAL A 224 8.15 2.87 13.31
C VAL A 224 7.02 3.05 14.32
N ASN A 225 6.07 3.91 13.98
CA ASN A 225 4.81 4.06 14.71
C ASN A 225 3.68 3.33 13.97
N TRP A 226 3.32 2.14 14.42
CA TRP A 226 2.28 1.31 13.80
C TRP A 226 0.93 2.01 13.62
N ARG A 227 0.55 2.92 14.55
CA ARG A 227 -0.69 3.70 14.44
C ARG A 227 -0.65 4.71 13.28
N SER A 228 0.53 5.17 12.90
CA SER A 228 0.66 6.06 11.74
C SER A 228 0.48 5.31 10.42
N LEU A 229 0.59 3.99 10.44
CA LEU A 229 0.44 3.07 9.32
C LEU A 229 -0.93 2.36 9.29
N ASP A 230 -1.83 2.76 10.16
CA ASP A 230 -3.24 2.36 10.18
C ASP A 230 -4.07 3.51 9.58
N TYR A 231 -4.51 3.31 8.34
CA TYR A 231 -5.33 4.26 7.59
C TYR A 231 -6.82 3.98 7.74
N ILE A 232 -7.24 2.84 8.28
CA ILE A 232 -8.64 2.50 8.52
C ILE A 232 -9.21 3.41 9.63
N ASP A 233 -8.50 3.51 10.78
CA ASP A 233 -8.88 4.40 11.88
C ASP A 233 -8.94 5.88 11.45
N LYS A 234 -8.09 6.28 10.49
CA LYS A 234 -8.11 7.64 9.93
C LYS A 234 -9.26 7.85 8.94
N ALA A 235 -9.61 6.82 8.15
CA ALA A 235 -10.68 6.90 7.15
C ALA A 235 -12.03 7.22 7.79
N GLU A 236 -12.35 6.59 8.92
CA GLU A 236 -13.57 6.83 9.68
C GLU A 236 -13.81 8.32 9.97
N ARG A 237 -12.73 9.08 10.18
CA ARG A 237 -12.78 10.50 10.58
C ARG A 237 -12.49 11.47 9.45
N SER A 238 -11.69 11.07 8.48
CA SER A 238 -11.03 12.01 7.55
C SER A 238 -11.28 11.75 6.07
N LEU A 239 -11.83 10.59 5.69
CA LEU A 239 -12.19 10.34 4.29
C LEU A 239 -13.34 11.27 3.87
N ARG A 240 -13.17 11.95 2.72
CA ARG A 240 -14.12 12.95 2.19
C ARG A 240 -14.39 12.77 0.71
N VAL A 241 -13.68 11.88 0.06
CA VAL A 241 -13.79 11.61 -1.38
C VAL A 241 -14.26 10.18 -1.60
N PRO A 242 -14.99 9.90 -2.68
CA PRO A 242 -15.38 8.54 -3.03
C PRO A 242 -14.17 7.65 -3.31
N VAL A 243 -14.28 6.39 -2.95
CA VAL A 243 -13.25 5.36 -3.17
C VAL A 243 -13.86 4.16 -3.87
N LEU A 244 -13.32 3.80 -5.03
CA LEU A 244 -13.56 2.52 -5.68
C LEU A 244 -12.43 1.57 -5.28
N ALA A 245 -12.74 0.54 -4.52
CA ALA A 245 -11.77 -0.42 -4.04
C ALA A 245 -11.97 -1.77 -4.73
N PHE A 246 -10.92 -2.31 -5.32
CA PHE A 246 -10.87 -3.70 -5.79
C PHE A 246 -10.06 -4.54 -4.82
N HIS A 247 -10.44 -5.80 -4.64
CA HIS A 247 -9.65 -6.75 -3.86
C HIS A 247 -9.93 -8.18 -4.30
N GLY A 248 -8.86 -8.93 -4.56
CA GLY A 248 -8.95 -10.34 -4.90
C GLY A 248 -9.31 -11.21 -3.71
N THR A 249 -10.20 -12.19 -3.91
CA THR A 249 -10.60 -13.12 -2.83
C THR A 249 -9.51 -14.13 -2.46
N GLU A 250 -8.50 -14.31 -3.32
CA GLU A 250 -7.35 -15.19 -3.11
C GLU A 250 -6.05 -14.41 -2.90
N ASP A 251 -6.13 -13.16 -2.42
CA ASP A 251 -4.95 -12.36 -2.09
C ASP A 251 -4.22 -12.92 -0.86
N GLU A 252 -3.04 -13.52 -1.12
CA GLU A 252 -2.17 -14.10 -0.08
C GLU A 252 -1.17 -13.06 0.49
N SER A 253 -1.11 -11.85 -0.04
CA SER A 253 -0.21 -10.79 0.40
C SER A 253 -0.89 -9.83 1.36
N ILE A 254 -2.06 -9.33 1.00
CA ILE A 254 -2.86 -8.40 1.80
C ILE A 254 -4.23 -9.02 2.05
N PRO A 255 -4.67 -9.16 3.30
CA PRO A 255 -5.97 -9.78 3.57
C PRO A 255 -7.11 -8.86 3.11
N ILE A 256 -8.08 -9.41 2.37
CA ILE A 256 -9.27 -8.70 1.89
C ILE A 256 -10.06 -8.01 3.02
N SER A 257 -9.89 -8.48 4.26
CA SER A 257 -10.50 -7.86 5.44
C SER A 257 -10.09 -6.40 5.64
N GLN A 258 -8.96 -5.94 5.09
CA GLN A 258 -8.57 -4.54 5.15
C GLN A 258 -9.47 -3.66 4.27
N SER A 259 -9.71 -4.05 3.02
CA SER A 259 -10.64 -3.33 2.15
C SER A 259 -12.08 -3.41 2.67
N ALA A 260 -12.48 -4.55 3.23
CA ALA A 260 -13.79 -4.69 3.89
C ALA A 260 -13.93 -3.77 5.13
N ALA A 261 -12.86 -3.61 5.92
CA ALA A 261 -12.87 -2.69 7.06
C ALA A 261 -12.91 -1.22 6.61
N LEU A 262 -12.31 -0.88 5.49
CA LEU A 262 -12.42 0.47 4.91
C LEU A 262 -13.86 0.76 4.44
N GLU A 263 -14.51 -0.20 3.77
CA GLU A 263 -15.92 -0.12 3.38
C GLU A 263 -16.83 0.00 4.62
N GLU A 264 -16.59 -0.77 5.67
CA GLU A 264 -17.35 -0.70 6.92
C GLU A 264 -17.18 0.66 7.64
N ALA A 265 -15.96 1.22 7.60
CA ALA A 265 -15.67 2.53 8.20
C ALA A 265 -16.36 3.69 7.46
N GLN A 266 -16.56 3.58 6.14
CA GLN A 266 -17.13 4.64 5.31
C GLN A 266 -18.04 4.07 4.19
N PRO A 267 -19.18 3.44 4.53
CA PRO A 267 -20.02 2.70 3.57
C PRO A 267 -20.70 3.61 2.52
N GLU A 268 -20.75 4.91 2.76
CA GLU A 268 -21.32 5.90 1.82
C GLU A 268 -20.28 6.39 0.80
N LEU A 269 -19.00 6.19 1.07
CA LEU A 269 -17.90 6.68 0.25
C LEU A 269 -17.08 5.56 -0.40
N VAL A 270 -17.11 4.37 0.14
CA VAL A 270 -16.28 3.23 -0.32
C VAL A 270 -17.15 2.19 -0.98
N ASP A 271 -16.89 1.93 -2.25
CA ASP A 271 -17.49 0.82 -3.01
C ASP A 271 -16.42 -0.27 -3.19
N LEU A 272 -16.64 -1.44 -2.56
CA LEU A 272 -15.70 -2.56 -2.61
C LEU A 272 -16.16 -3.64 -3.59
N VAL A 273 -15.44 -3.75 -4.69
CA VAL A 273 -15.56 -4.82 -5.68
C VAL A 273 -14.67 -6.00 -5.28
N ARG A 274 -15.28 -7.09 -4.86
CA ARG A 274 -14.60 -8.35 -4.55
C ARG A 274 -14.44 -9.16 -5.81
N VAL A 275 -13.19 -9.38 -6.26
CA VAL A 275 -12.90 -10.12 -7.50
C VAL A 275 -12.58 -11.56 -7.16
N GLU A 276 -13.50 -12.45 -7.51
CA GLU A 276 -13.40 -13.87 -7.19
C GLU A 276 -12.21 -14.55 -7.89
N GLY A 277 -11.38 -15.26 -7.13
CA GLY A 277 -10.20 -15.97 -7.62
C GLY A 277 -9.00 -15.07 -7.96
N ALA A 278 -9.12 -13.76 -7.84
CA ALA A 278 -7.98 -12.86 -8.03
C ALA A 278 -7.01 -12.94 -6.86
N GLY A 279 -5.70 -12.97 -7.19
CA GLY A 279 -4.61 -12.82 -6.24
C GLY A 279 -4.28 -11.34 -5.96
N HIS A 280 -3.09 -11.11 -5.40
CA HIS A 280 -2.61 -9.77 -5.07
C HIS A 280 -2.45 -8.88 -6.30
N VAL A 281 -3.13 -7.74 -6.32
CA VAL A 281 -3.20 -6.80 -7.47
C VAL A 281 -3.63 -7.48 -8.77
N GLY A 282 -4.30 -8.64 -8.66
CA GLY A 282 -4.72 -9.46 -9.79
C GLY A 282 -6.15 -9.19 -10.27
N SER A 283 -6.84 -8.19 -9.73
CA SER A 283 -8.23 -7.91 -10.04
C SER A 283 -8.45 -7.57 -11.51
N PHE A 284 -7.58 -6.72 -12.05
CA PHE A 284 -7.58 -6.31 -13.45
C PHE A 284 -7.37 -7.49 -14.41
N GLU A 285 -6.41 -8.38 -14.13
CA GLU A 285 -6.09 -9.52 -14.99
C GLU A 285 -7.16 -10.60 -14.94
N THR A 286 -7.80 -10.77 -13.76
CA THR A 286 -8.82 -11.79 -13.55
C THR A 286 -10.16 -11.40 -14.18
N ASP A 287 -10.56 -10.14 -14.09
CA ASP A 287 -11.79 -9.61 -14.71
C ASP A 287 -11.54 -8.26 -15.40
N PHE A 288 -10.81 -8.27 -16.51
CA PHE A 288 -10.47 -7.08 -17.29
C PHE A 288 -11.71 -6.24 -17.65
N ASN A 289 -12.79 -6.88 -18.12
CA ASN A 289 -13.97 -6.15 -18.57
C ASN A 289 -14.73 -5.53 -17.40
N GLY A 290 -14.93 -6.26 -16.32
CA GLY A 290 -15.62 -5.76 -15.14
C GLY A 290 -14.82 -4.66 -14.46
N TYR A 291 -13.52 -4.87 -14.30
CA TYR A 291 -12.60 -3.87 -13.73
C TYR A 291 -12.63 -2.56 -14.52
N THR A 292 -12.42 -2.65 -15.85
CA THR A 292 -12.40 -1.48 -16.73
C THR A 292 -13.74 -0.75 -16.74
N ALA A 293 -14.86 -1.48 -16.81
CA ALA A 293 -16.18 -0.88 -16.78
C ALA A 293 -16.44 -0.14 -15.46
N ALA A 294 -16.07 -0.71 -14.33
CA ALA A 294 -16.24 -0.09 -13.02
C ALA A 294 -15.36 1.18 -12.89
N VAL A 295 -14.09 1.12 -13.32
CA VAL A 295 -13.19 2.29 -13.33
C VAL A 295 -13.74 3.42 -14.20
N LEU A 296 -14.21 3.12 -15.42
CA LEU A 296 -14.76 4.15 -16.31
C LEU A 296 -16.07 4.74 -15.76
N ALA A 297 -16.95 3.93 -15.18
CA ALA A 297 -18.16 4.42 -14.53
C ALA A 297 -17.83 5.34 -13.35
N PHE A 298 -16.91 4.92 -12.48
CA PHE A 298 -16.45 5.74 -11.36
C PHE A 298 -15.86 7.08 -11.81
N LEU A 299 -14.99 7.07 -12.82
CA LEU A 299 -14.41 8.30 -13.37
C LEU A 299 -15.47 9.24 -13.96
N GLN A 300 -16.52 8.72 -14.60
CA GLN A 300 -17.64 9.52 -15.10
C GLN A 300 -18.47 10.14 -13.98
N ASP A 301 -18.64 9.44 -12.86
CA ASP A 301 -19.45 9.91 -11.72
C ASP A 301 -18.75 11.02 -10.93
N VAL A 302 -17.40 11.03 -10.93
CA VAL A 302 -16.59 11.98 -10.14
C VAL A 302 -15.95 13.10 -10.97
N SER A 303 -16.22 13.15 -12.31
CA SER A 303 -15.65 14.15 -13.27
C SER A 303 -16.53 15.37 -13.47
#